data_c8a2e37db350db9a412a839617753600
#
_entry.id   c8a2e37db350db9a412a839617753600
#
_cell.length_a   1.000
_cell.length_b   1.000
_cell.length_c   1.000
_cell.angle_alpha   90.00
_cell.angle_beta   90.00
_cell.angle_gamma   90.00
#
_symmetry.space_group_name_H-M   'P 1'
#
loop_
_entity.id
_entity.type
_entity.pdbx_description
1 polymer ?
#
loop_
_entity_poly.entity_id
_entity_poly.type
_entity_poly.pdbx_seq_one_letter_code
_entity_poly.pdbx_strand_id
1 'polypeptide(L)'
;MRTYRRFASLTFADVYVTDLTAAARGATLLYPGTRTILDVGGQTMKATRVDAASKVRSFRLNDKCAAGTGAFLEKTARYMGYGTDEIGPLAATSKSPATISGVCAVFAESEVINHLSQGTSPSDIMQGAIESLVERSIQLMRRVQLEPEYTLVGGILRFESMGRLLARRLGAAVNLPNSDLVQFVGALGAARLGQLRAASHERPPATSAATRSS
;
A
#
# COMPACT_ATOMS: atom_id res chain seq x y z
N MET A 1 18.79 -2.94 -5.81
CA MET A 1 18.78 -2.36 -7.17
C MET A 1 19.27 -3.33 -8.28
N ARG A 2 20.13 -4.32 -8.01
CA ARG A 2 20.59 -5.30 -9.03
C ARG A 2 19.55 -6.36 -9.44
N THR A 3 18.59 -6.70 -8.57
CA THR A 3 17.61 -7.78 -8.82
C THR A 3 16.59 -7.39 -9.89
N TYR A 4 16.12 -6.15 -9.91
CA TYR A 4 15.15 -5.68 -10.90
C TYR A 4 15.68 -5.67 -12.35
N ARG A 5 16.97 -5.37 -12.55
CA ARG A 5 17.58 -5.42 -13.90
C ARG A 5 17.63 -6.83 -14.47
N ARG A 6 17.73 -7.87 -13.63
CA ARG A 6 17.83 -9.26 -14.08
C ARG A 6 16.49 -9.83 -14.53
N PHE A 7 15.38 -9.45 -13.87
CA PHE A 7 14.02 -9.77 -14.33
C PHE A 7 13.65 -9.02 -15.61
N ALA A 8 14.13 -7.82 -15.74
CA ALA A 8 13.91 -6.97 -16.90
C ALA A 8 14.48 -7.56 -18.20
N SER A 9 15.62 -8.24 -18.15
CA SER A 9 16.22 -8.87 -19.33
C SER A 9 15.55 -10.20 -19.74
N LEU A 10 14.65 -10.73 -18.91
CA LEU A 10 13.91 -11.98 -19.15
C LEU A 10 12.48 -11.76 -19.61
N THR A 11 12.00 -10.53 -19.64
CA THR A 11 10.64 -10.17 -20.04
C THR A 11 10.68 -9.30 -21.31
N PHE A 12 9.68 -9.41 -22.14
CA PHE A 12 9.46 -8.57 -23.34
C PHE A 12 8.99 -7.15 -22.95
N ALA A 13 9.52 -6.59 -21.88
CA ALA A 13 9.11 -5.30 -21.39
C ALA A 13 10.01 -4.18 -21.96
N ASP A 14 9.41 -3.24 -22.65
CA ASP A 14 10.10 -2.09 -23.25
C ASP A 14 10.50 -1.03 -22.22
N VAL A 15 9.82 -1.03 -21.06
CA VAL A 15 10.00 0.00 -20.04
C VAL A 15 10.00 -0.62 -18.64
N TYR A 16 10.97 -0.19 -17.81
CA TYR A 16 11.05 -0.56 -16.41
C TYR A 16 10.81 0.65 -15.52
N VAL A 17 9.98 0.45 -14.50
CA VAL A 17 9.70 1.46 -13.48
C VAL A 17 9.81 0.81 -12.09
N THR A 18 10.16 1.59 -11.09
CA THR A 18 10.08 1.10 -9.71
C THR A 18 8.62 0.99 -9.30
N ASP A 19 8.30 0.06 -8.40
CA ASP A 19 6.97 -0.09 -7.83
C ASP A 19 6.47 1.20 -7.15
N LEU A 20 7.37 1.92 -6.47
CA LEU A 20 7.06 3.24 -5.88
C LEU A 20 6.60 4.26 -6.92
N THR A 21 7.31 4.33 -8.06
CA THR A 21 6.95 5.25 -9.15
C THR A 21 5.65 4.83 -9.80
N ALA A 22 5.46 3.54 -10.00
CA ALA A 22 4.25 2.98 -10.57
C ALA A 22 3.03 3.24 -9.65
N ALA A 23 3.13 2.94 -8.36
CA ALA A 23 2.07 3.19 -7.39
C ALA A 23 1.74 4.70 -7.28
N ALA A 24 2.76 5.56 -7.26
CA ALA A 24 2.57 7.01 -7.25
C ALA A 24 1.80 7.50 -8.48
N ARG A 25 2.18 7.03 -9.67
CA ARG A 25 1.51 7.41 -10.92
C ARG A 25 0.09 6.86 -11.00
N GLY A 26 -0.14 5.64 -10.55
CA GLY A 26 -1.48 5.04 -10.53
C GLY A 26 -2.41 5.73 -9.54
N ALA A 27 -1.94 6.02 -8.32
CA ALA A 27 -2.71 6.72 -7.30
C ALA A 27 -3.11 8.12 -7.76
N THR A 28 -2.18 8.90 -8.31
CA THR A 28 -2.46 10.26 -8.81
C THR A 28 -3.25 10.29 -10.12
N LEU A 29 -3.26 9.21 -10.88
CA LEU A 29 -4.14 9.06 -12.05
C LEU A 29 -5.60 8.90 -11.61
N LEU A 30 -5.84 8.12 -10.57
CA LEU A 30 -7.19 7.90 -10.01
C LEU A 30 -7.65 9.09 -9.17
N TYR A 31 -6.75 9.68 -8.40
CA TYR A 31 -7.03 10.77 -7.46
C TYR A 31 -5.97 11.88 -7.62
N PRO A 32 -6.21 12.85 -8.50
CA PRO A 32 -5.21 13.89 -8.83
C PRO A 32 -4.75 14.75 -7.63
N GLY A 33 -5.58 14.87 -6.61
CA GLY A 33 -5.27 15.57 -5.36
C GLY A 33 -4.31 14.83 -4.42
N THR A 34 -3.98 13.56 -4.69
CA THR A 34 -3.12 12.73 -3.83
C THR A 34 -1.78 13.41 -3.54
N ARG A 35 -1.41 13.43 -2.24
CA ARG A 35 -0.10 13.88 -1.76
C ARG A 35 0.62 12.81 -0.95
N THR A 36 -0.11 12.00 -0.19
CA THR A 36 0.46 10.88 0.56
C THR A 36 -0.21 9.58 0.16
N ILE A 37 0.59 8.57 -0.13
CA ILE A 37 0.15 7.23 -0.52
C ILE A 37 0.61 6.25 0.53
N LEU A 38 -0.29 5.40 1.00
CA LEU A 38 0.01 4.22 1.80
C LEU A 38 -0.28 2.98 0.96
N ASP A 39 0.73 2.16 0.74
CA ASP A 39 0.62 0.87 0.05
C ASP A 39 0.86 -0.26 1.07
N VAL A 40 -0.18 -1.07 1.32
CA VAL A 40 -0.11 -2.19 2.25
C VAL A 40 -0.31 -3.49 1.49
N GLY A 41 0.79 -4.16 1.22
CA GLY A 41 0.82 -5.45 0.54
C GLY A 41 0.88 -6.64 1.50
N GLY A 42 0.95 -7.83 0.93
CA GLY A 42 1.10 -9.08 1.70
C GLY A 42 2.41 -9.15 2.50
N GLN A 43 3.51 -8.60 1.97
CA GLN A 43 4.83 -8.69 2.61
C GLN A 43 5.55 -7.35 2.79
N THR A 44 5.03 -6.26 2.24
CA THR A 44 5.64 -4.95 2.33
C THR A 44 4.60 -3.89 2.64
N MET A 45 5.02 -2.86 3.37
CA MET A 45 4.26 -1.65 3.57
C MET A 45 5.12 -0.46 3.16
N LYS A 46 4.54 0.46 2.40
CA LYS A 46 5.23 1.65 1.89
C LYS A 46 4.39 2.89 2.14
N ALA A 47 5.02 3.92 2.65
CA ALA A 47 4.46 5.26 2.68
C ALA A 47 5.25 6.14 1.71
N THR A 48 4.56 6.88 0.85
CA THR A 48 5.16 7.69 -0.20
C THR A 48 4.51 9.06 -0.23
N ARG A 49 5.32 10.13 -0.21
CA ARG A 49 4.86 11.49 -0.47
C ARG A 49 5.16 11.88 -1.91
N VAL A 50 4.18 12.47 -2.56
CA VAL A 50 4.28 12.95 -3.95
C VAL A 50 3.97 14.44 -4.03
N ASP A 51 4.51 15.11 -5.05
CA ASP A 51 4.16 16.50 -5.36
C ASP A 51 2.98 16.59 -6.33
N ALA A 52 2.60 17.83 -6.68
CA ALA A 52 1.53 18.10 -7.62
C ALA A 52 1.79 17.54 -9.04
N ALA A 53 3.05 17.29 -9.39
CA ALA A 53 3.44 16.65 -10.65
C ALA A 53 3.52 15.13 -10.54
N SER A 54 3.01 14.52 -9.47
CA SER A 54 3.07 13.08 -9.17
C SER A 54 4.49 12.52 -9.02
N LYS A 55 5.47 13.37 -8.72
CA LYS A 55 6.85 12.97 -8.50
C LYS A 55 7.03 12.57 -7.04
N VAL A 56 7.65 11.42 -6.80
CA VAL A 56 7.99 10.94 -5.45
C VAL A 56 9.01 11.90 -4.82
N ARG A 57 8.68 12.45 -3.66
CA ARG A 57 9.52 13.36 -2.87
C ARG A 57 10.21 12.69 -1.71
N SER A 58 9.48 11.84 -1.02
CA SER A 58 10.03 11.01 0.06
C SER A 58 9.27 9.70 0.13
N PHE A 59 9.91 8.67 0.65
CA PHE A 59 9.26 7.39 0.94
C PHE A 59 9.88 6.71 2.15
N ARG A 60 9.11 5.83 2.75
CA ARG A 60 9.56 4.87 3.77
C ARG A 60 9.00 3.50 3.46
N LEU A 61 9.83 2.52 3.69
CA LEU A 61 9.53 1.11 3.41
C LEU A 61 9.64 0.32 4.72
N ASN A 62 8.68 -0.54 4.96
CA ASN A 62 8.75 -1.62 5.92
C ASN A 62 8.76 -2.95 5.16
N ASP A 63 9.94 -3.48 4.89
CA ASP A 63 10.18 -4.74 4.17
C ASP A 63 10.82 -5.82 5.06
N LYS A 64 11.15 -5.48 6.30
CA LYS A 64 11.88 -6.35 7.24
C LYS A 64 11.02 -6.93 8.36
N CYS A 65 9.79 -6.41 8.54
CA CYS A 65 8.94 -6.82 9.65
C CYS A 65 7.57 -7.28 9.13
N ALA A 66 7.32 -8.58 9.17
CA ALA A 66 6.06 -9.19 8.76
C ALA A 66 4.84 -8.64 9.51
N ALA A 67 4.99 -8.22 10.77
CA ALA A 67 3.89 -7.67 11.57
C ALA A 67 3.30 -6.36 11.04
N GLY A 68 3.97 -5.69 10.11
CA GLY A 68 3.45 -4.50 9.43
C GLY A 68 2.87 -4.81 8.05
N THR A 69 2.43 -6.04 7.78
CA THR A 69 2.02 -6.47 6.44
C THR A 69 0.87 -7.47 6.50
N GLY A 70 0.29 -7.77 5.35
CA GLY A 70 -0.78 -8.74 5.22
C GLY A 70 -0.43 -10.14 5.71
N ALA A 71 0.84 -10.53 5.60
CA ALA A 71 1.31 -11.83 6.09
C ALA A 71 1.04 -12.04 7.59
N PHE A 72 1.06 -10.98 8.38
CA PHE A 72 0.71 -11.04 9.80
C PHE A 72 -0.79 -11.38 9.98
N LEU A 73 -1.68 -10.73 9.24
CA LEU A 73 -3.11 -11.02 9.32
C LEU A 73 -3.45 -12.42 8.81
N GLU A 74 -2.83 -12.85 7.70
CA GLU A 74 -2.99 -14.22 7.18
C GLU A 74 -2.53 -15.26 8.19
N LYS A 75 -1.38 -15.05 8.84
CA LYS A 75 -0.84 -15.95 9.84
C LYS A 75 -1.75 -16.00 11.08
N THR A 76 -2.25 -14.83 11.52
CA THR A 76 -3.21 -14.74 12.62
C THR A 76 -4.49 -15.50 12.29
N ALA A 77 -5.05 -15.34 11.10
CA ALA A 77 -6.23 -16.08 10.64
C ALA A 77 -6.00 -17.60 10.68
N ARG A 78 -4.86 -18.07 10.16
CA ARG A 78 -4.50 -19.51 10.16
C ARG A 78 -4.39 -20.11 11.55
N TYR A 79 -3.85 -19.38 12.54
CA TYR A 79 -3.81 -19.85 13.93
C TYR A 79 -5.20 -20.08 14.51
N MET A 80 -6.19 -19.37 14.01
CA MET A 80 -7.59 -19.47 14.42
C MET A 80 -8.43 -20.40 13.52
N GLY A 81 -7.82 -20.99 12.47
CA GLY A 81 -8.50 -21.88 11.53
C GLY A 81 -9.29 -21.19 10.40
N TYR A 82 -9.02 -19.89 10.15
CA TYR A 82 -9.71 -19.11 9.11
C TYR A 82 -8.83 -18.86 7.87
N GLY A 83 -9.48 -18.71 6.72
CA GLY A 83 -8.87 -18.31 5.46
C GLY A 83 -8.67 -16.80 5.35
N THR A 84 -7.90 -16.38 4.34
CA THR A 84 -7.61 -14.95 4.09
C THR A 84 -8.87 -14.14 3.74
N ASP A 85 -9.81 -14.74 3.03
CA ASP A 85 -11.08 -14.15 2.62
C ASP A 85 -12.05 -13.94 3.80
N GLU A 86 -11.86 -14.71 4.89
CA GLU A 86 -12.66 -14.59 6.10
C GLU A 86 -12.19 -13.51 7.06
N ILE A 87 -10.98 -12.92 6.86
CA ILE A 87 -10.40 -11.91 7.76
C ILE A 87 -11.33 -10.71 7.95
N GLY A 88 -11.82 -10.14 6.86
CA GLY A 88 -12.71 -8.98 6.90
C GLY A 88 -14.05 -9.26 7.58
N PRO A 89 -14.80 -10.28 7.15
CA PRO A 89 -16.05 -10.69 7.80
C PRO A 89 -15.87 -11.02 9.28
N LEU A 90 -14.82 -11.76 9.64
CA LEU A 90 -14.54 -12.12 11.04
C LEU A 90 -14.30 -10.88 11.91
N ALA A 91 -13.41 -9.98 11.48
CA ALA A 91 -13.11 -8.77 12.22
C ALA A 91 -14.35 -7.85 12.40
N ALA A 92 -15.24 -7.83 11.40
CA ALA A 92 -16.45 -7.01 11.44
C ALA A 92 -17.43 -7.42 12.56
N THR A 93 -17.34 -8.65 13.08
CA THR A 93 -18.17 -9.16 14.19
C THR A 93 -17.58 -8.90 15.57
N SER A 94 -16.40 -8.29 15.66
CA SER A 94 -15.72 -7.98 16.93
C SER A 94 -16.54 -7.02 17.79
N LYS A 95 -16.59 -7.30 19.09
CA LYS A 95 -17.28 -6.49 20.09
C LYS A 95 -16.31 -5.80 21.04
N SER A 96 -15.14 -6.41 21.29
CA SER A 96 -14.13 -5.92 22.22
C SER A 96 -12.73 -6.31 21.70
N PRO A 97 -12.15 -5.52 20.76
CA PRO A 97 -10.88 -5.85 20.14
C PRO A 97 -9.79 -6.15 21.15
N ALA A 98 -9.07 -7.27 20.97
CA ALA A 98 -7.93 -7.64 21.80
C ALA A 98 -6.79 -6.64 21.61
N THR A 99 -6.09 -6.31 22.70
CA THR A 99 -4.89 -5.48 22.60
C THR A 99 -3.73 -6.31 22.08
N ILE A 100 -3.25 -5.99 20.88
CA ILE A 100 -2.10 -6.65 20.26
C ILE A 100 -1.01 -5.60 20.02
N SER A 101 0.19 -5.90 20.53
CA SER A 101 1.34 -5.00 20.46
C SER A 101 1.73 -4.69 19.00
N GLY A 102 1.94 -3.41 18.74
CA GLY A 102 2.42 -2.91 17.45
C GLY A 102 3.95 -2.95 17.30
N VAL A 103 4.74 -3.45 18.25
CA VAL A 103 6.20 -3.23 18.25
C VAL A 103 6.98 -4.28 17.47
N CYS A 104 6.70 -5.57 17.66
CA CYS A 104 7.44 -6.67 17.04
C CYS A 104 6.49 -7.79 16.59
N ALA A 105 6.75 -8.38 15.41
CA ALA A 105 5.96 -9.49 14.89
C ALA A 105 5.93 -10.70 15.82
N VAL A 106 7.08 -11.03 16.41
CA VAL A 106 7.21 -12.19 17.29
C VAL A 106 6.37 -11.99 18.57
N PHE A 107 6.40 -10.81 19.15
CA PHE A 107 5.56 -10.48 20.29
C PHE A 107 4.07 -10.48 19.94
N ALA A 108 3.70 -9.86 18.81
CA ALA A 108 2.32 -9.85 18.34
C ALA A 108 1.78 -11.27 18.11
N GLU A 109 2.59 -12.17 17.53
CA GLU A 109 2.20 -13.58 17.36
C GLU A 109 2.03 -14.30 18.70
N SER A 110 2.94 -14.08 19.64
CA SER A 110 2.84 -14.66 20.98
C SER A 110 1.60 -14.15 21.73
N GLU A 111 1.26 -12.88 21.57
CA GLU A 111 0.06 -12.28 22.15
C GLU A 111 -1.22 -12.89 21.52
N VAL A 112 -1.24 -13.11 20.20
CA VAL A 112 -2.34 -13.80 19.52
C VAL A 112 -2.56 -15.19 20.10
N ILE A 113 -1.48 -15.98 20.26
CA ILE A 113 -1.54 -17.33 20.83
C ILE A 113 -2.03 -17.28 22.29
N ASN A 114 -1.55 -16.31 23.06
CA ASN A 114 -1.98 -16.14 24.45
C ASN A 114 -3.47 -15.78 24.54
N HIS A 115 -3.97 -14.87 23.72
CA HIS A 115 -5.39 -14.54 23.66
C HIS A 115 -6.26 -15.76 23.29
N LEU A 116 -5.80 -16.57 22.32
CA LEU A 116 -6.48 -17.81 21.95
C LEU A 116 -6.55 -18.78 23.15
N SER A 117 -5.45 -18.97 23.86
CA SER A 117 -5.40 -19.87 25.03
C SER A 117 -6.27 -19.39 26.19
N GLN A 118 -6.54 -18.10 26.29
CA GLN A 118 -7.42 -17.48 27.27
C GLN A 118 -8.90 -17.48 26.86
N GLY A 119 -9.23 -18.01 25.67
CA GLY A 119 -10.61 -18.08 25.15
C GLY A 119 -11.12 -16.75 24.61
N THR A 120 -10.25 -15.79 24.27
CA THR A 120 -10.65 -14.56 23.58
C THR A 120 -11.23 -14.92 22.22
N SER A 121 -12.32 -14.25 21.83
CA SER A 121 -13.00 -14.57 20.56
C SER A 121 -12.09 -14.34 19.36
N PRO A 122 -12.13 -15.21 18.33
CA PRO A 122 -11.36 -15.00 17.09
C PRO A 122 -11.62 -13.65 16.42
N SER A 123 -12.84 -13.14 16.51
CA SER A 123 -13.21 -11.83 15.95
C SER A 123 -12.50 -10.69 16.67
N ASP A 124 -12.41 -10.74 18.00
CA ASP A 124 -11.73 -9.71 18.79
C ASP A 124 -10.22 -9.75 18.59
N ILE A 125 -9.63 -10.94 18.46
CA ILE A 125 -8.21 -11.11 18.12
C ILE A 125 -7.93 -10.57 16.72
N MET A 126 -8.75 -10.89 15.72
CA MET A 126 -8.54 -10.43 14.35
C MET A 126 -8.68 -8.91 14.23
N GLN A 127 -9.68 -8.33 14.90
CA GLN A 127 -9.85 -6.88 14.92
C GLN A 127 -8.66 -6.19 15.60
N GLY A 128 -8.16 -6.73 16.71
CA GLY A 128 -6.96 -6.24 17.40
C GLY A 128 -5.71 -6.31 16.51
N ALA A 129 -5.56 -7.38 15.72
CA ALA A 129 -4.47 -7.51 14.74
C ALA A 129 -4.55 -6.44 13.64
N ILE A 130 -5.75 -6.15 13.13
CA ILE A 130 -5.97 -5.06 12.16
C ILE A 130 -5.65 -3.70 12.79
N GLU A 131 -6.07 -3.43 14.02
CA GLU A 131 -5.76 -2.17 14.71
C GLU A 131 -4.27 -1.99 14.94
N SER A 132 -3.55 -3.05 15.30
CA SER A 132 -2.09 -3.04 15.41
C SER A 132 -1.43 -2.69 14.06
N LEU A 133 -1.92 -3.25 12.95
CA LEU A 133 -1.42 -2.95 11.61
C LEU A 133 -1.72 -1.50 11.20
N VAL A 134 -2.89 -0.98 11.53
CA VAL A 134 -3.25 0.43 11.31
C VAL A 134 -2.31 1.37 12.05
N GLU A 135 -2.03 1.10 13.31
CA GLU A 135 -1.12 1.95 14.10
C GLU A 135 0.28 2.01 13.49
N ARG A 136 0.81 0.87 13.03
CA ARG A 136 2.09 0.82 12.31
C ARG A 136 2.05 1.57 10.99
N SER A 137 0.92 1.49 10.27
CA SER A 137 0.71 2.22 9.04
C SER A 137 0.81 3.74 9.26
N ILE A 138 0.15 4.23 10.29
CA ILE A 138 0.19 5.65 10.68
C ILE A 138 1.61 6.06 11.08
N GLN A 139 2.32 5.25 11.87
CA GLN A 139 3.70 5.53 12.26
C GLN A 139 4.63 5.60 11.04
N LEU A 140 4.45 4.72 10.04
CA LEU A 140 5.22 4.76 8.81
C LEU A 140 4.91 6.02 7.98
N MET A 141 3.62 6.35 7.84
CA MET A 141 3.18 7.55 7.12
C MET A 141 3.74 8.83 7.74
N ARG A 142 3.76 8.95 9.07
CA ARG A 142 4.35 10.11 9.77
C ARG A 142 5.81 10.37 9.39
N ARG A 143 6.56 9.33 9.00
CA ARG A 143 7.98 9.45 8.62
C ARG A 143 8.20 10.04 7.23
N VAL A 144 7.16 10.27 6.43
CA VAL A 144 7.24 10.90 5.10
C VAL A 144 6.70 12.33 5.08
N GLN A 145 6.40 12.91 6.25
CA GLN A 145 5.75 14.22 6.39
C GLN A 145 4.36 14.21 5.73
N LEU A 146 3.38 13.71 6.47
CA LEU A 146 1.99 13.59 6.04
C LEU A 146 1.47 14.88 5.42
N GLU A 147 0.88 14.75 4.23
CA GLU A 147 0.20 15.84 3.53
C GLU A 147 -1.09 15.27 2.90
N PRO A 148 -2.27 15.85 3.18
CA PRO A 148 -3.50 15.48 2.51
C PRO A 148 -3.44 15.90 1.01
N GLU A 149 -4.13 15.20 0.11
CA GLU A 149 -5.04 14.06 0.31
C GLU A 149 -4.29 12.74 0.43
N TYR A 150 -4.89 11.83 1.19
CA TYR A 150 -4.35 10.48 1.44
C TYR A 150 -4.98 9.47 0.50
N THR A 151 -4.17 8.66 -0.18
CA THR A 151 -4.63 7.56 -1.03
C THR A 151 -4.08 6.24 -0.51
N LEU A 152 -4.98 5.27 -0.31
CA LEU A 152 -4.66 3.96 0.23
C LEU A 152 -4.70 2.94 -0.90
N VAL A 153 -3.65 2.13 -1.04
CA VAL A 153 -3.52 1.10 -2.07
C VAL A 153 -2.92 -0.19 -1.49
N GLY A 154 -3.00 -1.28 -2.24
CA GLY A 154 -2.48 -2.58 -1.83
C GLY A 154 -3.56 -3.55 -1.37
N GLY A 155 -3.29 -4.86 -1.53
CA GLY A 155 -4.30 -5.91 -1.37
C GLY A 155 -4.98 -5.99 0.00
N ILE A 156 -4.32 -5.55 1.07
CA ILE A 156 -4.90 -5.52 2.43
C ILE A 156 -6.05 -4.53 2.55
N LEU A 157 -6.08 -3.51 1.71
CA LEU A 157 -7.16 -2.51 1.73
C LEU A 157 -8.45 -3.01 1.07
N ARG A 158 -8.49 -4.26 0.62
CA ARG A 158 -9.75 -4.97 0.32
C ARG A 158 -10.59 -5.21 1.60
N PHE A 159 -9.95 -5.19 2.77
CA PHE A 159 -10.67 -5.23 4.04
C PHE A 159 -11.15 -3.82 4.39
N GLU A 160 -12.45 -3.56 4.21
CA GLU A 160 -13.04 -2.25 4.47
C GLU A 160 -12.76 -1.69 5.86
N SER A 161 -12.65 -2.57 6.87
CA SER A 161 -12.30 -2.20 8.25
C SER A 161 -10.97 -1.45 8.31
N MET A 162 -9.97 -1.87 7.53
CA MET A 162 -8.66 -1.23 7.46
C MET A 162 -8.75 0.21 6.97
N GLY A 163 -9.47 0.45 5.86
CA GLY A 163 -9.67 1.79 5.31
C GLY A 163 -10.41 2.73 6.26
N ARG A 164 -11.50 2.23 6.88
CA ARG A 164 -12.27 3.00 7.88
C ARG A 164 -11.44 3.37 9.11
N LEU A 165 -10.63 2.44 9.63
CA LEU A 165 -9.76 2.69 10.77
C LEU A 165 -8.66 3.70 10.43
N LEU A 166 -8.04 3.60 9.25
CA LEU A 166 -7.04 4.56 8.78
C LEU A 166 -7.63 5.96 8.68
N ALA A 167 -8.82 6.13 8.06
CA ALA A 167 -9.50 7.41 7.97
C ALA A 167 -9.76 8.02 9.35
N ARG A 168 -10.26 7.20 10.28
CA ARG A 168 -10.50 7.62 11.68
C ARG A 168 -9.21 8.06 12.38
N ARG A 169 -8.13 7.29 12.25
CA ARG A 169 -6.84 7.59 12.89
C ARG A 169 -6.13 8.81 12.27
N LEU A 170 -6.33 9.05 10.98
CA LEU A 170 -5.83 10.24 10.30
C LEU A 170 -6.66 11.49 10.57
N GLY A 171 -7.90 11.33 11.06
CA GLY A 171 -8.85 12.43 11.23
C GLY A 171 -9.23 13.10 9.91
N ALA A 172 -9.15 12.37 8.79
CA ALA A 172 -9.37 12.89 7.45
C ALA A 172 -9.96 11.82 6.53
N ALA A 173 -10.66 12.27 5.49
CA ALA A 173 -11.09 11.40 4.42
C ALA A 173 -9.90 10.79 3.70
N VAL A 174 -10.05 9.56 3.23
CA VAL A 174 -9.04 8.83 2.48
C VAL A 174 -9.61 8.40 1.13
N ASN A 175 -8.82 8.51 0.10
CA ASN A 175 -9.12 7.95 -1.21
C ASN A 175 -8.81 6.45 -1.19
N LEU A 176 -9.82 5.64 -1.48
CA LEU A 176 -9.69 4.19 -1.55
C LEU A 176 -10.26 3.73 -2.89
N PRO A 177 -9.44 3.19 -3.81
CA PRO A 177 -9.93 2.55 -5.01
C PRO A 177 -10.90 1.42 -4.67
N ASN A 178 -11.83 1.11 -5.57
CA ASN A 178 -12.76 0.00 -5.34
C ASN A 178 -12.01 -1.32 -5.07
N SER A 179 -12.69 -2.28 -4.45
CA SER A 179 -12.09 -3.49 -3.88
C SER A 179 -11.19 -4.28 -4.85
N ASP A 180 -11.51 -4.29 -6.13
CA ASP A 180 -10.74 -5.03 -7.13
C ASP A 180 -9.55 -4.23 -7.65
N LEU A 181 -9.69 -2.92 -7.78
CA LEU A 181 -8.66 -2.05 -8.33
C LEU A 181 -7.54 -1.74 -7.31
N VAL A 182 -7.83 -1.80 -6.02
CA VAL A 182 -6.90 -1.37 -4.96
C VAL A 182 -5.52 -2.07 -5.03
N GLN A 183 -5.47 -3.31 -5.48
CA GLN A 183 -4.23 -4.08 -5.65
C GLN A 183 -3.54 -3.89 -7.00
N PHE A 184 -4.24 -3.30 -8.00
CA PHE A 184 -3.74 -3.11 -9.36
C PHE A 184 -3.31 -1.67 -9.66
N VAL A 185 -3.35 -0.77 -8.68
CA VAL A 185 -2.97 0.64 -8.86
C VAL A 185 -1.54 0.80 -9.38
N GLY A 186 -0.61 -0.03 -8.90
CA GLY A 186 0.77 -0.06 -9.43
C GLY A 186 0.82 -0.48 -10.91
N ALA A 187 0.06 -1.49 -11.29
CA ALA A 187 -0.01 -1.94 -12.70
C ALA A 187 -0.61 -0.84 -13.61
N LEU A 188 -1.67 -0.17 -13.15
CA LEU A 188 -2.27 0.97 -13.85
C LEU A 188 -1.24 2.11 -14.05
N GLY A 189 -0.48 2.43 -13.01
CA GLY A 189 0.56 3.44 -13.09
C GLY A 189 1.71 3.06 -14.02
N ALA A 190 2.13 1.80 -14.02
CA ALA A 190 3.15 1.27 -14.94
C ALA A 190 2.67 1.36 -16.40
N ALA A 191 1.43 0.95 -16.68
CA ALA A 191 0.82 1.05 -18.00
C ALA A 191 0.76 2.52 -18.49
N ARG A 192 0.35 3.44 -17.61
CA ARG A 192 0.33 4.88 -17.94
C ARG A 192 1.72 5.43 -18.25
N LEU A 193 2.75 5.02 -17.53
CA LEU A 193 4.13 5.44 -17.78
C LEU A 193 4.65 4.87 -19.11
N GLY A 194 4.32 3.62 -19.43
CA GLY A 194 4.62 3.01 -20.74
C GLY A 194 3.99 3.80 -21.89
N GLN A 195 2.69 4.10 -21.77
CA GLN A 195 1.97 4.90 -22.77
C GLN A 195 2.60 6.28 -22.99
N LEU A 196 2.96 6.98 -21.92
CA LEU A 196 3.60 8.30 -22.03
C LEU A 196 4.98 8.23 -22.70
N ARG A 197 5.73 7.16 -22.48
CA ARG A 197 7.02 6.95 -23.17
C ARG A 197 6.85 6.62 -24.64
N ALA A 198 5.94 5.72 -24.99
CA ALA A 198 5.64 5.41 -26.39
C ALA A 198 5.28 6.70 -27.16
N ALA A 199 4.35 7.49 -26.65
CA ALA A 199 3.96 8.76 -27.26
C ALA A 199 5.11 9.78 -27.39
N SER A 200 6.11 9.72 -26.51
CA SER A 200 7.28 10.60 -26.60
C SER A 200 8.31 10.17 -27.65
N HIS A 201 8.37 8.86 -27.97
CA HIS A 201 9.23 8.33 -29.04
C HIS A 201 8.62 8.53 -30.44
N GLU A 202 7.30 8.59 -30.54
CA GLU A 202 6.58 8.86 -31.79
C GLU A 202 6.57 10.33 -32.19
N ARG A 203 7.01 11.25 -31.31
CA ARG A 203 7.08 12.66 -31.61
C ARG A 203 8.34 12.94 -32.45
N PRO A 204 8.22 13.37 -33.74
CA PRO A 204 9.39 13.72 -34.55
C PRO A 204 10.19 14.84 -33.84
N PRO A 205 11.51 14.90 -34.00
CA PRO A 205 12.32 15.96 -33.43
C PRO A 205 11.78 17.32 -33.92
N ALA A 206 11.57 18.24 -32.98
CA ALA A 206 11.13 19.58 -33.30
C ALA A 206 12.12 20.17 -34.35
N THR A 207 11.66 20.36 -35.56
CA THR A 207 12.41 21.05 -36.61
C THR A 207 12.76 22.45 -36.09
N SER A 208 14.04 22.66 -35.75
CA SER A 208 14.53 24.00 -35.48
C SER A 208 14.35 24.82 -36.75
N ALA A 209 13.36 25.72 -36.76
CA ALA A 209 13.24 26.73 -37.77
C ALA A 209 14.50 27.63 -37.66
N ALA A 210 15.50 27.30 -38.46
CA ALA A 210 16.63 28.17 -38.66
C ALA A 210 16.10 29.40 -39.41
N THR A 211 15.92 30.50 -38.67
CA THR A 211 15.80 31.84 -39.23
C THR A 211 17.08 32.13 -39.97
N ARG A 212 17.06 31.95 -41.29
CA ARG A 212 18.00 32.59 -42.19
C ARG A 212 17.53 34.04 -42.35
N SER A 213 18.15 34.96 -41.63
CA SER A 213 18.13 36.37 -41.97
C SER A 213 19.21 36.64 -43.02
N SER A 214 18.76 37.03 -44.18
CA SER A 214 19.58 37.68 -45.21
C SER A 214 19.92 39.10 -44.80
#